data_614e283652976b714ed8f816246fcdc1
#
_entry.id   614e283652976b714ed8f816246fcdc1
#
_cell.length_a   1.000
_cell.length_b   1.000
_cell.length_c   1.000
_cell.angle_alpha   90.00
_cell.angle_beta   90.00
_cell.angle_gamma   90.00
#
_symmetry.space_group_name_H-M   'P 1'
#
loop_
_entity.id
_entity.type
_entity.pdbx_description
1 polymer ?
#
loop_
_entity_poly.entity_id
_entity_poly.type
_entity_poly.pdbx_seq_one_letter_code
_entity_poly.pdbx_strand_id
1 'polypeptide(L)'
;MTFGFFFDNTRCTGCKTCEMACKDYRDLGAEAVFRRVIDYEGGTWERPGAASAGTEAGMAVATGVFAYHLSLACNHCGDPACTRVCPTGAMHKDDRGLVWPDERKCIGCGYCTMACPYHAPFIDQHLKKSSKCDGCRARLDEGLGPVCVEACPVRALEWGDPAELAARHPGVVRSILPLPPEDATWPNLFILPSPAAALAAQVGGHIANHQEIQV
;
A
#
# COMPACT_ATOMS: atom_id res chain seq x y z
N MET A 1 -9.19 -20.40 -4.72
CA MET A 1 -8.44 -19.25 -5.29
C MET A 1 -8.02 -18.38 -4.12
N THR A 2 -6.72 -18.21 -3.92
CA THR A 2 -6.18 -17.36 -2.87
C THR A 2 -6.15 -15.92 -3.38
N PHE A 3 -6.23 -14.92 -2.49
CA PHE A 3 -6.34 -13.52 -2.87
C PHE A 3 -5.01 -12.79 -2.74
N GLY A 4 -4.65 -12.02 -3.77
CA GLY A 4 -3.51 -11.10 -3.77
C GLY A 4 -3.75 -9.91 -4.69
N PHE A 5 -2.92 -8.89 -4.53
CA PHE A 5 -2.86 -7.73 -5.41
C PHE A 5 -1.56 -7.72 -6.22
N PHE A 6 -1.66 -7.27 -7.46
CA PHE A 6 -0.51 -6.80 -8.25
C PHE A 6 -0.57 -5.29 -8.38
N PHE A 7 0.59 -4.65 -8.35
CA PHE A 7 0.73 -3.21 -8.54
C PHE A 7 1.91 -2.90 -9.46
N ASP A 8 1.62 -2.23 -10.55
CA ASP A 8 2.62 -1.73 -11.50
C ASP A 8 3.04 -0.30 -11.09
N ASN A 9 4.19 -0.19 -10.43
CA ASN A 9 4.75 1.08 -10.01
C ASN A 9 5.22 1.94 -11.20
N THR A 10 5.45 1.34 -12.37
CA THR A 10 5.87 2.08 -13.57
C THR A 10 4.72 2.85 -14.23
N ARG A 11 3.47 2.41 -13.99
CA ARG A 11 2.26 3.00 -14.59
C ARG A 11 1.52 3.94 -13.67
N CYS A 12 1.71 3.81 -12.36
CA CYS A 12 0.97 4.62 -11.39
C CYS A 12 1.35 6.11 -11.49
N THR A 13 0.35 6.96 -11.63
CA THR A 13 0.50 8.43 -11.76
C THR A 13 0.11 9.19 -10.49
N GLY A 14 -0.15 8.48 -9.37
CA GLY A 14 -0.56 9.12 -8.12
C GLY A 14 -1.95 9.78 -8.14
N CYS A 15 -2.79 9.47 -9.11
CA CYS A 15 -4.08 10.17 -9.32
C CYS A 15 -5.13 9.96 -8.21
N LYS A 16 -4.87 9.08 -7.24
CA LYS A 16 -5.75 8.76 -6.08
C LYS A 16 -7.16 8.24 -6.42
N THR A 17 -7.48 7.97 -7.70
CA THR A 17 -8.80 7.44 -8.11
C THR A 17 -9.13 6.14 -7.39
N CYS A 18 -8.16 5.24 -7.20
CA CYS A 18 -8.36 3.99 -6.47
C CYS A 18 -8.68 4.19 -4.98
N GLU A 19 -8.15 5.25 -4.37
CA GLU A 19 -8.43 5.66 -3.00
C GLU A 19 -9.85 6.22 -2.89
N MET A 20 -10.20 7.18 -3.76
CA MET A 20 -11.52 7.80 -3.79
C MET A 20 -12.63 6.79 -4.08
N ALA A 21 -12.44 5.90 -5.07
CA ALA A 21 -13.41 4.85 -5.36
C ALA A 21 -13.61 3.89 -4.18
N CYS A 22 -12.55 3.61 -3.41
CA CYS A 22 -12.64 2.78 -2.20
C CYS A 22 -13.41 3.50 -1.09
N LYS A 23 -13.17 4.81 -0.88
CA LYS A 23 -13.88 5.63 0.11
C LYS A 23 -15.36 5.72 -0.22
N ASP A 24 -15.69 6.02 -1.46
CA ASP A 24 -17.07 6.14 -1.95
C ASP A 24 -17.83 4.81 -1.81
N TYR A 25 -17.29 3.72 -2.34
CA TYR A 25 -17.93 2.39 -2.25
C TYR A 25 -18.17 1.91 -0.82
N ARG A 26 -17.31 2.30 0.13
CA ARG A 26 -17.37 1.88 1.53
C ARG A 26 -18.03 2.89 2.45
N ASP A 27 -18.48 4.00 1.90
CA ASP A 27 -19.05 5.13 2.68
C ASP A 27 -18.14 5.53 3.85
N LEU A 28 -16.82 5.68 3.56
CA LEU A 28 -15.84 6.00 4.59
C LEU A 28 -15.79 7.50 4.85
N GLY A 29 -15.87 7.88 6.12
CA GLY A 29 -15.64 9.24 6.57
C GLY A 29 -14.25 9.79 6.24
N ALA A 30 -14.01 11.07 6.50
CA ALA A 30 -12.74 11.73 6.18
C ALA A 30 -11.54 11.07 6.87
N GLU A 31 -11.75 10.60 8.10
CA GLU A 31 -10.74 10.00 8.96
C GLU A 31 -10.38 8.54 8.62
N ALA A 32 -11.17 7.88 7.76
CA ALA A 32 -11.01 6.46 7.46
C ALA A 32 -10.47 6.24 6.05
N VAL A 33 -9.40 5.45 5.92
CA VAL A 33 -8.77 5.12 4.65
C VAL A 33 -8.43 3.63 4.59
N PHE A 34 -9.04 2.89 3.64
CA PHE A 34 -8.70 1.49 3.38
C PHE A 34 -7.62 1.31 2.33
N ARG A 35 -7.57 2.22 1.36
CA ARG A 35 -6.51 2.31 0.35
C ARG A 35 -5.98 3.73 0.33
N ARG A 36 -4.66 3.85 0.30
CA ARG A 36 -3.95 5.13 0.25
C ARG A 36 -2.93 5.14 -0.88
N VAL A 37 -2.64 6.30 -1.41
CA VAL A 37 -1.54 6.50 -2.35
C VAL A 37 -0.44 7.28 -1.64
N ILE A 38 0.70 6.62 -1.48
CA ILE A 38 1.89 7.18 -0.85
C ILE A 38 2.73 7.82 -1.95
N ASP A 39 3.14 9.07 -1.77
CA ASP A 39 4.10 9.76 -2.61
C ASP A 39 5.47 9.65 -1.93
N TYR A 40 6.41 8.96 -2.57
CA TYR A 40 7.75 8.74 -2.05
C TYR A 40 8.79 9.36 -2.95
N GLU A 41 9.63 10.21 -2.38
CA GLU A 41 10.61 10.97 -3.12
C GLU A 41 11.93 11.10 -2.38
N GLY A 42 12.98 11.49 -3.10
CA GLY A 42 14.30 11.71 -2.54
C GLY A 42 15.25 12.37 -3.53
N GLY A 43 16.48 12.51 -3.08
CA GLY A 43 17.54 13.19 -3.80
C GLY A 43 17.95 14.49 -3.12
N THR A 44 19.01 15.09 -3.64
CA THR A 44 19.58 16.34 -3.11
C THR A 44 19.78 17.37 -4.20
N TRP A 45 19.69 18.62 -3.79
CA TRP A 45 20.11 19.77 -4.61
C TRP A 45 21.47 20.24 -4.12
N GLU A 46 22.49 19.97 -4.92
CA GLU A 46 23.84 20.43 -4.61
C GLU A 46 24.13 21.72 -5.38
N ARG A 47 24.62 22.73 -4.67
CA ARG A 47 25.23 23.88 -5.31
C ARG A 47 26.70 23.55 -5.54
N PRO A 48 27.20 23.45 -6.78
CA PRO A 48 28.63 23.30 -6.99
C PRO A 48 29.34 24.42 -6.24
N GLY A 49 30.27 24.03 -5.36
CA GLY A 49 31.13 25.01 -4.71
C GLY A 49 31.91 25.80 -5.77
N ALA A 50 32.38 26.96 -5.40
CA ALA A 50 33.15 27.90 -6.28
C ALA A 50 34.43 27.30 -6.91
N ALA A 51 34.70 26.04 -6.76
CA ALA A 51 35.87 25.30 -7.24
C ALA A 51 35.63 24.43 -8.49
N SER A 52 34.40 24.25 -8.96
CA SER A 52 34.19 23.58 -10.26
C SER A 52 34.18 24.59 -11.39
N ALA A 53 35.37 24.79 -11.96
CA ALA A 53 35.56 25.66 -13.15
C ALA A 53 34.67 25.17 -14.31
N GLY A 54 33.66 25.98 -14.65
CA GLY A 54 32.81 25.73 -15.82
C GLY A 54 31.30 25.82 -15.64
N THR A 55 30.80 25.91 -14.42
CA THR A 55 29.37 26.19 -14.17
C THR A 55 29.20 27.62 -13.72
N GLU A 56 28.23 28.33 -14.31
CA GLU A 56 27.89 29.68 -13.85
C GLU A 56 27.56 29.66 -12.38
N ALA A 57 28.18 30.60 -11.63
CA ALA A 57 28.00 30.70 -10.19
C ALA A 57 26.50 30.82 -9.84
N GLY A 58 25.92 29.79 -9.25
CA GLY A 58 24.55 29.80 -8.73
C GLY A 58 23.58 28.72 -9.24
N MET A 59 23.93 27.94 -10.24
CA MET A 59 23.04 26.88 -10.71
C MET A 59 23.11 25.65 -9.76
N ALA A 60 21.99 25.27 -9.17
CA ALA A 60 21.87 24.04 -8.39
C ALA A 60 21.78 22.82 -9.32
N VAL A 61 22.49 21.77 -8.99
CA VAL A 61 22.44 20.49 -9.70
C VAL A 61 21.68 19.47 -8.86
N ALA A 62 20.69 18.84 -9.45
CA ALA A 62 19.94 17.77 -8.82
C ALA A 62 20.75 16.46 -8.90
N THR A 63 20.95 15.79 -7.76
CA THR A 63 21.67 14.52 -7.68
C THR A 63 20.79 13.46 -7.06
N GLY A 64 20.65 12.32 -7.76
CA GLY A 64 19.88 11.18 -7.26
C GLY A 64 18.39 11.46 -7.05
N VAL A 65 17.82 12.44 -7.76
CA VAL A 65 16.41 12.82 -7.63
C VAL A 65 15.50 11.74 -8.19
N PHE A 66 14.52 11.33 -7.41
CA PHE A 66 13.47 10.40 -7.82
C PHE A 66 12.14 10.75 -7.14
N ALA A 67 11.06 10.35 -7.76
CA ALA A 67 9.74 10.32 -7.17
C ALA A 67 8.94 9.15 -7.77
N TYR A 68 8.10 8.52 -6.96
CA TYR A 68 7.11 7.54 -7.40
C TYR A 68 5.94 7.44 -6.44
N HIS A 69 4.88 6.80 -6.91
CA HIS A 69 3.65 6.62 -6.17
C HIS A 69 3.47 5.15 -5.82
N LEU A 70 2.94 4.87 -4.62
CA LEU A 70 2.65 3.52 -4.16
C LEU A 70 1.21 3.43 -3.68
N SER A 71 0.37 2.69 -4.41
CA SER A 71 -1.01 2.43 -4.01
C SER A 71 -1.08 1.24 -3.08
N LEU A 72 -1.33 1.50 -1.80
CA LEU A 72 -1.31 0.53 -0.71
C LEU A 72 -2.69 0.35 -0.08
N ALA A 73 -3.08 -0.90 0.17
CA ALA A 73 -4.23 -1.29 1.00
C ALA A 73 -3.80 -2.40 1.96
N CYS A 74 -4.75 -3.12 2.56
CA CYS A 74 -4.41 -4.36 3.25
C CYS A 74 -3.82 -5.37 2.25
N ASN A 75 -2.68 -5.94 2.57
CA ASN A 75 -1.96 -6.88 1.71
C ASN A 75 -2.45 -8.33 1.87
N HIS A 76 -3.43 -8.60 2.74
CA HIS A 76 -3.94 -9.94 3.03
C HIS A 76 -2.83 -10.97 3.21
N CYS A 77 -1.83 -10.62 4.03
CA CYS A 77 -0.54 -11.26 4.20
C CYS A 77 -0.61 -12.80 4.30
N GLY A 78 0.44 -13.50 3.89
CA GLY A 78 0.60 -14.93 4.08
C GLY A 78 0.62 -15.29 5.56
N ASP A 79 1.41 -14.53 6.35
CA ASP A 79 1.51 -14.61 7.81
C ASP A 79 1.04 -13.28 8.46
N PRO A 80 -0.26 -13.05 8.62
CA PRO A 80 -0.79 -11.76 9.05
C PRO A 80 -0.57 -11.52 10.55
N ALA A 81 0.32 -10.60 10.91
CA ALA A 81 0.59 -10.22 12.29
C ALA A 81 -0.68 -9.78 13.05
N CYS A 82 -1.61 -9.11 12.36
CA CYS A 82 -2.87 -8.65 12.96
C CYS A 82 -3.80 -9.79 13.41
N THR A 83 -3.73 -10.98 12.79
CA THR A 83 -4.50 -12.14 13.24
C THR A 83 -3.87 -12.80 14.45
N ARG A 84 -2.53 -12.87 14.48
CA ARG A 84 -1.78 -13.49 15.58
C ARG A 84 -2.00 -12.79 16.93
N VAL A 85 -2.17 -11.48 16.90
CA VAL A 85 -2.33 -10.67 18.13
C VAL A 85 -3.78 -10.49 18.56
N CYS A 86 -4.75 -10.99 17.80
CA CYS A 86 -6.16 -10.79 18.12
C CYS A 86 -6.62 -11.73 19.26
N PRO A 87 -6.92 -11.21 20.46
CA PRO A 87 -7.21 -12.05 21.62
C PRO A 87 -8.55 -12.79 21.51
N THR A 88 -9.47 -12.28 20.68
CA THR A 88 -10.81 -12.89 20.49
C THR A 88 -10.92 -13.71 19.21
N GLY A 89 -9.86 -13.74 18.38
CA GLY A 89 -9.92 -14.35 17.05
C GLY A 89 -10.88 -13.62 16.08
N ALA A 90 -11.27 -12.38 16.41
CA ALA A 90 -12.11 -11.55 15.53
C ALA A 90 -11.39 -11.27 14.21
N MET A 91 -10.11 -10.85 14.26
CA MET A 91 -9.30 -10.70 13.07
C MET A 91 -8.83 -12.08 12.63
N HIS A 92 -9.26 -12.51 11.46
CA HIS A 92 -8.97 -13.85 10.95
C HIS A 92 -8.70 -13.83 9.44
N LYS A 93 -8.17 -14.93 8.94
CA LYS A 93 -7.96 -15.19 7.53
C LYS A 93 -8.93 -16.26 7.06
N ASP A 94 -9.71 -15.99 6.02
CA ASP A 94 -10.67 -16.95 5.46
C ASP A 94 -10.01 -17.90 4.43
N ASP A 95 -10.79 -18.87 3.93
CA ASP A 95 -10.34 -19.89 2.97
C ASP A 95 -9.93 -19.30 1.62
N ARG A 96 -10.34 -18.07 1.32
CA ARG A 96 -9.91 -17.31 0.14
C ARG A 96 -8.61 -16.54 0.37
N GLY A 97 -8.05 -16.61 1.57
CA GLY A 97 -6.87 -15.88 1.95
C GLY A 97 -7.12 -14.40 2.30
N LEU A 98 -8.38 -13.98 2.39
CA LEU A 98 -8.74 -12.64 2.80
C LEU A 98 -8.65 -12.49 4.32
N VAL A 99 -8.03 -11.42 4.77
CA VAL A 99 -7.92 -11.09 6.21
C VAL A 99 -8.91 -9.98 6.52
N TRP A 100 -9.81 -10.20 7.48
CA TRP A 100 -10.85 -9.24 7.86
C TRP A 100 -11.32 -9.47 9.30
N PRO A 101 -11.90 -8.45 9.99
CA PRO A 101 -12.42 -8.58 11.33
C PRO A 101 -13.89 -9.05 11.34
N ASP A 102 -14.23 -10.03 12.17
CA ASP A 102 -15.63 -10.31 12.54
C ASP A 102 -16.05 -9.30 13.64
N GLU A 103 -16.92 -8.37 13.28
CA GLU A 103 -17.39 -7.31 14.16
C GLU A 103 -18.09 -7.86 15.42
N ARG A 104 -18.73 -9.02 15.35
CA ARG A 104 -19.44 -9.63 16.49
C ARG A 104 -18.47 -10.12 17.57
N LYS A 105 -17.24 -10.50 17.18
CA LYS A 105 -16.20 -10.95 18.09
C LYS A 105 -15.22 -9.83 18.48
N CYS A 106 -15.17 -8.75 17.71
CA CYS A 106 -14.24 -7.68 17.95
C CYS A 106 -14.59 -6.89 19.22
N ILE A 107 -13.61 -6.69 20.09
CA ILE A 107 -13.73 -5.91 21.33
C ILE A 107 -13.13 -4.51 21.22
N GLY A 108 -12.60 -4.11 20.05
CA GLY A 108 -12.03 -2.80 19.82
C GLY A 108 -10.69 -2.51 20.52
N CYS A 109 -9.94 -3.53 20.93
CA CYS A 109 -8.72 -3.37 21.74
C CYS A 109 -7.54 -2.70 21.01
N GLY A 110 -7.55 -2.59 19.69
CA GLY A 110 -6.52 -1.91 18.89
C GLY A 110 -5.23 -2.72 18.65
N TYR A 111 -5.06 -3.93 19.17
CA TYR A 111 -3.82 -4.69 18.97
C TYR A 111 -3.49 -4.94 17.48
N CYS A 112 -4.49 -5.16 16.66
CA CYS A 112 -4.31 -5.33 15.21
C CYS A 112 -3.77 -4.08 14.52
N THR A 113 -4.10 -2.87 15.02
CA THR A 113 -3.58 -1.60 14.47
C THR A 113 -2.09 -1.44 14.80
N MET A 114 -1.71 -1.77 16.02
CA MET A 114 -0.31 -1.69 16.47
C MET A 114 0.59 -2.75 15.82
N ALA A 115 0.05 -3.94 15.56
CA ALA A 115 0.83 -5.05 15.02
C ALA A 115 1.00 -5.00 13.49
N CYS A 116 0.17 -4.24 12.77
CA CYS A 116 0.23 -4.20 11.32
C CYS A 116 1.31 -3.23 10.83
N PRO A 117 2.38 -3.72 10.18
CA PRO A 117 3.46 -2.84 9.72
C PRO A 117 3.06 -1.96 8.53
N TYR A 118 1.87 -2.18 7.97
CA TYR A 118 1.29 -1.38 6.86
C TYR A 118 0.21 -0.42 7.35
N HIS A 119 -0.10 -0.38 8.63
CA HIS A 119 -1.16 0.45 9.23
C HIS A 119 -2.53 0.28 8.54
N ALA A 120 -2.86 -0.95 8.11
CA ALA A 120 -4.10 -1.20 7.39
C ALA A 120 -5.35 -1.26 8.29
N PRO A 121 -5.36 -1.86 9.51
CA PRO A 121 -6.49 -1.78 10.41
C PRO A 121 -6.54 -0.44 11.16
N PHE A 122 -7.74 0.06 11.42
CA PHE A 122 -7.99 1.15 12.36
C PHE A 122 -9.21 0.81 13.25
N ILE A 123 -9.41 1.57 14.31
CA ILE A 123 -10.59 1.43 15.16
C ILE A 123 -11.59 2.48 14.76
N ASP A 124 -12.72 2.04 14.23
CA ASP A 124 -13.86 2.90 13.97
C ASP A 124 -14.36 3.51 15.29
N GLN A 125 -14.38 4.84 15.37
CA GLN A 125 -14.69 5.55 16.60
C GLN A 125 -16.17 5.49 16.98
N HIS A 126 -17.06 5.26 16.01
CA HIS A 126 -18.50 5.11 16.24
C HIS A 126 -18.84 3.68 16.66
N LEU A 127 -18.38 2.71 15.90
CA LEU A 127 -18.64 1.28 16.16
C LEU A 127 -17.80 0.72 17.30
N LYS A 128 -16.67 1.36 17.65
CA LYS A 128 -15.66 0.85 18.58
C LYS A 128 -15.15 -0.53 18.19
N LYS A 129 -15.02 -0.78 16.89
CA LYS A 129 -14.59 -2.03 16.27
C LYS A 129 -13.45 -1.80 15.31
N SER A 130 -12.65 -2.83 15.08
CA SER A 130 -11.61 -2.77 14.04
C SER A 130 -12.26 -2.80 12.66
N SER A 131 -11.80 -1.92 11.78
CA SER A 131 -12.18 -1.85 10.38
C SER A 131 -10.95 -1.78 9.48
N LYS A 132 -11.03 -2.31 8.28
CA LYS A 132 -9.99 -2.28 7.26
C LYS A 132 -10.48 -2.83 5.93
N CYS A 133 -9.67 -2.69 4.87
CA CYS A 133 -9.90 -3.36 3.59
C CYS A 133 -10.12 -4.87 3.80
N ASP A 134 -11.21 -5.40 3.26
CA ASP A 134 -11.60 -6.82 3.26
C ASP A 134 -11.46 -7.48 1.89
N GLY A 135 -10.77 -6.80 0.91
CA GLY A 135 -10.65 -7.27 -0.47
C GLY A 135 -11.93 -7.10 -1.29
N CYS A 136 -12.87 -6.27 -0.85
CA CYS A 136 -14.21 -6.12 -1.46
C CYS A 136 -14.99 -7.43 -1.53
N ARG A 137 -15.03 -8.20 -0.43
CA ARG A 137 -15.64 -9.55 -0.35
C ARG A 137 -17.02 -9.63 -1.01
N ALA A 138 -17.91 -8.69 -0.73
CA ALA A 138 -19.26 -8.67 -1.30
C ALA A 138 -19.23 -8.62 -2.83
N ARG A 139 -18.35 -7.78 -3.42
CA ARG A 139 -18.18 -7.73 -4.88
C ARG A 139 -17.62 -9.04 -5.44
N LEU A 140 -16.65 -9.64 -4.76
CA LEU A 140 -16.10 -10.94 -5.16
C LEU A 140 -17.17 -12.05 -5.14
N ASP A 141 -18.10 -12.00 -4.18
CA ASP A 141 -19.21 -12.93 -4.10
C ASP A 141 -20.20 -12.78 -5.28
N GLU A 142 -20.26 -11.58 -5.87
CA GLU A 142 -21.02 -11.26 -7.09
C GLU A 142 -20.23 -11.48 -8.38
N GLY A 143 -18.98 -11.98 -8.30
CA GLY A 143 -18.12 -12.18 -9.46
C GLY A 143 -17.46 -10.90 -9.99
N LEU A 144 -17.54 -9.80 -9.24
CA LEU A 144 -16.93 -8.51 -9.59
C LEU A 144 -15.56 -8.36 -8.94
N GLY A 145 -14.67 -7.57 -9.55
CA GLY A 145 -13.37 -7.25 -8.98
C GLY A 145 -13.42 -6.22 -7.84
N PRO A 146 -12.32 -6.05 -7.09
CA PRO A 146 -12.21 -4.98 -6.11
C PRO A 146 -12.36 -3.60 -6.78
N VAL A 147 -13.18 -2.72 -6.17
CA VAL A 147 -13.53 -1.41 -6.76
C VAL A 147 -12.29 -0.57 -7.12
N CYS A 148 -11.26 -0.61 -6.30
CA CYS A 148 -10.02 0.13 -6.52
C CYS A 148 -9.23 -0.35 -7.75
N VAL A 149 -9.33 -1.64 -8.10
CA VAL A 149 -8.71 -2.21 -9.30
C VAL A 149 -9.49 -1.76 -10.54
N GLU A 150 -10.81 -1.89 -10.50
CA GLU A 150 -11.68 -1.51 -11.63
C GLU A 150 -11.65 0.00 -11.91
N ALA A 151 -11.53 0.81 -10.87
CA ALA A 151 -11.46 2.26 -10.98
C ALA A 151 -10.11 2.80 -11.48
N CYS A 152 -9.04 1.98 -11.52
CA CYS A 152 -7.72 2.45 -11.90
C CYS A 152 -7.65 2.84 -13.40
N PRO A 153 -7.50 4.14 -13.74
CA PRO A 153 -7.55 4.58 -15.15
C PRO A 153 -6.36 4.09 -15.96
N VAL A 154 -5.20 3.95 -15.31
CA VAL A 154 -3.95 3.50 -15.97
C VAL A 154 -3.71 2.00 -15.85
N ARG A 155 -4.67 1.25 -15.26
CA ARG A 155 -4.57 -0.21 -15.08
C ARG A 155 -3.27 -0.65 -14.39
N ALA A 156 -2.86 0.11 -13.38
CA ALA A 156 -1.70 -0.20 -12.56
C ALA A 156 -2.01 -1.23 -11.44
N LEU A 157 -3.28 -1.58 -11.22
CA LEU A 157 -3.71 -2.52 -10.21
C LEU A 157 -4.38 -3.74 -10.85
N GLU A 158 -4.02 -4.93 -10.37
CA GLU A 158 -4.71 -6.19 -10.66
C GLU A 158 -4.98 -6.94 -9.35
N TRP A 159 -5.83 -7.95 -9.43
CA TRP A 159 -6.10 -8.88 -8.34
C TRP A 159 -6.22 -10.30 -8.88
N GLY A 160 -5.96 -11.28 -8.04
CA GLY A 160 -6.07 -12.67 -8.43
C GLY A 160 -5.32 -13.61 -7.49
N ASP A 161 -5.10 -14.83 -7.95
CA ASP A 161 -4.28 -15.80 -7.21
C ASP A 161 -2.82 -15.33 -7.16
N PRO A 162 -2.17 -15.32 -5.99
CA PRO A 162 -0.78 -14.88 -5.82
C PRO A 162 0.22 -15.58 -6.75
N ALA A 163 0.06 -16.89 -6.97
CA ALA A 163 0.98 -17.64 -7.83
C ALA A 163 0.79 -17.26 -9.31
N GLU A 164 -0.46 -17.08 -9.73
CA GLU A 164 -0.78 -16.64 -11.09
C GLU A 164 -0.31 -15.20 -11.34
N LEU A 165 -0.48 -14.30 -10.38
CA LEU A 165 0.00 -12.91 -10.48
C LEU A 165 1.52 -12.88 -10.63
N ALA A 166 2.25 -13.62 -9.80
CA ALA A 166 3.70 -13.70 -9.90
C ALA A 166 4.19 -14.31 -11.22
N ALA A 167 3.48 -15.32 -11.73
CA ALA A 167 3.83 -15.95 -13.01
C ALA A 167 3.57 -15.04 -14.23
N ARG A 168 2.49 -14.25 -14.19
CA ARG A 168 2.16 -13.29 -15.27
C ARG A 168 3.07 -12.07 -15.31
N HIS A 169 3.64 -11.69 -14.18
CA HIS A 169 4.46 -10.48 -14.04
C HIS A 169 5.87 -10.84 -13.54
N PRO A 170 6.79 -11.27 -14.42
CA PRO A 170 8.17 -11.59 -14.03
C PRO A 170 8.89 -10.34 -13.49
N GLY A 171 9.75 -10.52 -12.49
CA GLY A 171 10.52 -9.44 -11.87
C GLY A 171 9.77 -8.66 -10.78
N VAL A 172 8.60 -9.14 -10.36
CA VAL A 172 7.89 -8.54 -9.21
C VAL A 172 8.61 -8.82 -7.90
N VAL A 173 8.49 -7.87 -6.99
CA VAL A 173 8.94 -7.95 -5.59
C VAL A 173 7.73 -7.76 -4.65
N ARG A 174 7.87 -8.12 -3.38
CA ARG A 174 6.78 -7.93 -2.39
C ARG A 174 6.94 -6.67 -1.56
N SER A 175 8.05 -5.98 -1.70
CA SER A 175 8.35 -4.74 -0.98
C SER A 175 9.23 -3.82 -1.81
N ILE A 176 8.93 -2.52 -1.76
CA ILE A 176 9.79 -1.41 -2.16
C ILE A 176 9.69 -0.33 -1.08
N LEU A 177 10.65 0.57 -0.97
CA LEU A 177 10.54 1.68 0.00
C LEU A 177 9.24 2.49 -0.24
N PRO A 178 8.58 2.99 0.80
CA PRO A 178 8.91 2.92 2.23
C PRO A 178 8.34 1.68 2.94
N LEU A 179 7.92 0.63 2.24
CA LEU A 179 7.35 -0.55 2.87
C LEU A 179 8.38 -1.32 3.70
N PRO A 180 7.93 -2.02 4.76
CA PRO A 180 8.79 -2.91 5.53
C PRO A 180 9.26 -4.10 4.69
N PRO A 181 10.32 -4.82 5.12
CA PRO A 181 10.77 -6.04 4.47
C PRO A 181 9.66 -7.10 4.36
N GLU A 182 9.68 -7.89 3.29
CA GLU A 182 8.61 -8.86 2.99
C GLU A 182 8.49 -9.97 4.03
N ASP A 183 9.58 -10.35 4.68
CA ASP A 183 9.64 -11.40 5.71
C ASP A 183 8.89 -11.03 7.00
N ALA A 184 8.55 -9.76 7.20
CA ALA A 184 7.77 -9.31 8.35
C ALA A 184 6.37 -9.96 8.42
N THR A 185 5.71 -10.17 7.27
CA THR A 185 4.34 -10.72 7.22
C THR A 185 4.02 -11.49 5.95
N TRP A 186 4.94 -11.66 5.02
CA TRP A 186 4.73 -12.26 3.70
C TRP A 186 3.51 -11.66 2.99
N PRO A 187 3.56 -10.38 2.57
CA PRO A 187 2.42 -9.70 1.94
C PRO A 187 2.03 -10.38 0.62
N ASN A 188 0.72 -10.51 0.36
CA ASN A 188 0.19 -10.93 -0.95
C ASN A 188 0.02 -9.71 -1.88
N LEU A 189 1.02 -8.86 -1.87
CA LEU A 189 1.21 -7.73 -2.77
C LEU A 189 2.43 -7.99 -3.64
N PHE A 190 2.23 -7.94 -4.96
CA PHE A 190 3.29 -8.13 -5.96
C PHE A 190 3.50 -6.81 -6.69
N ILE A 191 4.67 -6.23 -6.59
CA ILE A 191 4.98 -4.92 -7.13
C ILE A 191 5.97 -5.08 -8.29
N LEU A 192 5.62 -4.56 -9.47
CA LEU A 192 6.59 -4.35 -10.54
C LEU A 192 7.29 -3.00 -10.28
N PRO A 193 8.56 -3.01 -9.84
CA PRO A 193 9.23 -1.79 -9.44
C PRO A 193 9.60 -0.90 -10.63
N SER A 194 9.48 0.40 -10.46
CA SER A 194 9.99 1.39 -11.41
C SER A 194 11.51 1.61 -11.27
N PRO A 195 12.20 2.19 -12.26
CA PRO A 195 13.58 2.62 -12.10
C PRO A 195 13.78 3.59 -10.93
N ALA A 196 12.79 4.43 -10.63
CA ALA A 196 12.79 5.33 -9.48
C ALA A 196 12.82 4.56 -8.14
N ALA A 197 12.08 3.45 -8.04
CA ALA A 197 12.12 2.59 -6.85
C ALA A 197 13.48 1.90 -6.67
N ALA A 198 14.15 1.52 -7.76
CA ALA A 198 15.51 0.97 -7.71
C ALA A 198 16.54 2.02 -7.26
N LEU A 199 16.39 3.27 -7.71
CA LEU A 199 17.24 4.38 -7.25
C LEU A 199 16.98 4.69 -5.77
N ALA A 200 15.71 4.73 -5.35
CA ALA A 200 15.33 4.94 -3.96
C ALA A 200 16.00 3.95 -3.01
N ALA A 201 16.11 2.69 -3.40
CA ALA A 201 16.77 1.65 -2.60
C ALA A 201 18.26 1.92 -2.34
N GLN A 202 18.90 2.75 -3.18
CA GLN A 202 20.33 3.10 -3.06
C GLN A 202 20.55 4.38 -2.25
N VAL A 203 19.67 5.38 -2.43
CA VAL A 203 19.89 6.73 -1.86
C VAL A 203 18.97 7.06 -0.69
N GLY A 204 17.92 6.25 -0.47
CA GLY A 204 16.89 6.54 0.52
C GLY A 204 15.96 7.66 0.05
N GLY A 205 14.96 7.98 0.88
CA GLY A 205 13.98 9.04 0.60
C GLY A 205 13.01 9.24 1.76
N HIS A 206 11.94 9.96 1.51
CA HIS A 206 10.89 10.23 2.49
C HIS A 206 9.51 10.23 1.83
N ILE A 207 8.48 10.13 2.67
CA ILE A 207 7.09 10.23 2.25
C ILE A 207 6.74 11.72 2.14
N ALA A 208 6.44 12.20 0.93
CA ALA A 208 6.15 13.61 0.67
C ALA A 208 4.75 14.01 1.15
N ASN A 209 3.77 13.11 1.02
CA ASN A 209 2.38 13.38 1.39
C ASN A 209 2.00 12.80 2.76
N HIS A 210 2.91 12.84 3.72
CA HIS A 210 2.73 12.24 5.05
C HIS A 210 1.44 12.71 5.75
N GLN A 211 1.07 14.00 5.59
CA GLN A 211 -0.14 14.55 6.20
C GLN A 211 -1.44 13.99 5.62
N GLU A 212 -1.44 13.58 4.36
CA GLU A 212 -2.62 13.04 3.67
C GLU A 212 -2.85 11.56 3.99
N ILE A 213 -1.80 10.83 4.32
CA ILE A 213 -1.86 9.38 4.58
C ILE A 213 -1.88 9.03 6.06
N GLN A 214 -1.86 10.01 6.94
CA GLN A 214 -2.00 9.81 8.39
C GLN A 214 -3.39 9.22 8.70
N VAL A 215 -3.38 8.10 9.34
CA VAL A 215 -4.55 7.39 9.87
C VAL A 215 -4.33 7.12 11.34
#